data_b89c10f5447ed783226f9ea44f976d26
#
_entry.id   b89c10f5447ed783226f9ea44f976d26
#
_cell.length_a   1.000
_cell.length_b   1.000
_cell.length_c   1.000
_cell.angle_alpha   90.00
_cell.angle_beta   90.00
_cell.angle_gamma   90.00
#
_symmetry.space_group_name_H-M   'P 1'
#
loop_
_entity.id
_entity.type
_entity.pdbx_description
1 polymer ?
#
loop_
_entity_poly.entity_id
_entity_poly.type
_entity_poly.pdbx_seq_one_letter_code
_entity_poly.pdbx_strand_id
1 'polypeptide(L)'
;MKQIQLIKPGGLENISVCDADVPMPKSDEVLIKVAASSLNYHDLLVALGAIPTEDKRVPLSDAAGEIIEVGSDVTEWKVGDHVMSVCFPNWQSGPPKYELLSFIGDHEDGYATECIAIKASAITRTPSNFDLKESATLPCAGLTAWRALVDDGKLKAGETVLVQGTGGVSIFALQLAKSMGANVIATSSSAEKLEKT
;
A
#
# COMPACT_ATOMS: atom_id res chain seq x y z
N MET A 1 -15.64 -15.65 3.87
CA MET A 1 -14.61 -15.12 2.98
C MET A 1 -13.29 -15.82 3.18
N LYS A 2 -12.39 -15.77 2.19
CA LYS A 2 -11.02 -16.27 2.35
C LYS A 2 -10.09 -15.15 2.82
N GLN A 3 -9.13 -15.53 3.67
CA GLN A 3 -8.03 -14.65 4.05
C GLN A 3 -6.73 -15.45 4.26
N ILE A 4 -5.61 -14.76 4.17
CA ILE A 4 -4.29 -15.31 4.47
C ILE A 4 -3.90 -14.89 5.88
N GLN A 5 -3.32 -15.83 6.64
CA GLN A 5 -2.79 -15.56 7.97
C GLN A 5 -1.33 -16.01 8.06
N LEU A 6 -0.55 -15.23 8.79
CA LEU A 6 0.82 -15.58 9.19
C LEU A 6 0.78 -16.28 10.55
N ILE A 7 1.29 -17.48 10.58
CA ILE A 7 1.38 -18.28 11.82
C ILE A 7 2.79 -18.14 12.41
N LYS A 8 2.87 -17.87 13.70
CA LYS A 8 4.18 -17.79 14.37
C LYS A 8 4.96 -19.11 14.25
N PRO A 9 6.29 -19.04 14.11
CA PRO A 9 7.17 -17.85 14.28
C PRO A 9 7.36 -16.99 13.02
N GLY A 10 6.64 -17.20 11.94
CA GLY A 10 6.85 -16.65 10.64
C GLY A 10 7.60 -17.66 9.73
N GLY A 11 7.88 -17.26 8.48
CA GLY A 11 8.39 -18.12 7.42
C GLY A 11 7.32 -18.40 6.37
N LEU A 12 7.73 -18.52 5.12
CA LEU A 12 6.79 -18.74 4.00
C LEU A 12 6.00 -20.04 4.12
N GLU A 13 6.56 -21.02 4.80
CA GLU A 13 5.91 -22.31 5.13
C GLU A 13 4.81 -22.19 6.18
N ASN A 14 4.78 -21.09 6.92
CA ASN A 14 3.79 -20.80 7.95
C ASN A 14 2.69 -19.82 7.48
N ILE A 15 2.56 -19.64 6.17
CA ILE A 15 1.45 -18.90 5.57
C ILE A 15 0.26 -19.84 5.40
N SER A 16 -0.90 -19.46 5.94
CA SER A 16 -2.11 -20.27 5.90
C SER A 16 -3.27 -19.52 5.24
N VAL A 17 -4.01 -20.22 4.38
CA VAL A 17 -5.30 -19.73 3.87
C VAL A 17 -6.41 -20.28 4.72
N CYS A 18 -7.26 -19.42 5.25
CA CYS A 18 -8.37 -19.82 6.12
C CYS A 18 -9.69 -19.14 5.72
N ASP A 19 -10.77 -19.72 6.21
CA ASP A 19 -12.09 -19.09 6.15
C ASP A 19 -12.28 -18.16 7.35
N ALA A 20 -12.90 -17.01 7.09
CA ALA A 20 -13.28 -16.03 8.10
C ALA A 20 -14.67 -15.45 7.78
N ASP A 21 -15.35 -14.93 8.77
CA ASP A 21 -16.57 -14.17 8.57
C ASP A 21 -16.29 -12.84 7.88
N VAL A 22 -17.22 -12.36 7.08
CA VAL A 22 -17.13 -11.00 6.52
C VAL A 22 -17.35 -10.01 7.67
N PRO A 23 -16.43 -9.09 7.93
CA PRO A 23 -16.58 -8.14 9.03
C PRO A 23 -17.71 -7.14 8.73
N MET A 24 -18.38 -6.69 9.77
CA MET A 24 -19.34 -5.58 9.68
C MET A 24 -18.61 -4.27 9.98
N PRO A 25 -18.75 -3.22 9.16
CA PRO A 25 -18.12 -1.94 9.41
C PRO A 25 -18.76 -1.26 10.65
N LYS A 26 -17.95 -0.62 11.49
CA LYS A 26 -18.41 0.26 12.55
C LYS A 26 -18.96 1.57 11.96
N SER A 27 -19.49 2.45 12.82
CA SER A 27 -20.13 3.68 12.37
C SER A 27 -19.20 4.60 11.55
N ASP A 28 -17.89 4.59 11.84
CA ASP A 28 -16.85 5.38 11.17
C ASP A 28 -16.01 4.60 10.13
N GLU A 29 -16.43 3.36 9.84
CA GLU A 29 -15.72 2.45 8.93
C GLU A 29 -16.48 2.24 7.60
N VAL A 30 -15.74 1.74 6.63
CA VAL A 30 -16.30 1.21 5.37
C VAL A 30 -15.90 -0.26 5.23
N LEU A 31 -16.73 -1.05 4.58
CA LEU A 31 -16.40 -2.40 4.15
C LEU A 31 -15.97 -2.36 2.70
N ILE A 32 -14.73 -2.83 2.45
CA ILE A 32 -14.14 -2.87 1.12
C ILE A 32 -14.05 -4.32 0.66
N LYS A 33 -14.54 -4.59 -0.55
CA LYS A 33 -14.21 -5.81 -1.30
C LYS A 33 -12.87 -5.58 -1.99
N VAL A 34 -11.83 -6.27 -1.53
CA VAL A 34 -10.48 -6.15 -2.06
C VAL A 34 -10.41 -6.77 -3.46
N ALA A 35 -10.02 -5.99 -4.43
CA ALA A 35 -9.86 -6.44 -5.82
C ALA A 35 -8.40 -6.81 -6.15
N ALA A 36 -7.46 -6.09 -5.56
CA ALA A 36 -6.03 -6.33 -5.73
C ALA A 36 -5.25 -5.83 -4.52
N SER A 37 -4.10 -6.46 -4.29
CA SER A 37 -3.08 -6.04 -3.34
C SER A 37 -1.72 -6.11 -4.02
N SER A 38 -0.78 -5.23 -3.66
CA SER A 38 0.59 -5.28 -4.15
C SER A 38 1.55 -5.77 -3.06
N LEU A 39 2.66 -6.36 -3.48
CA LEU A 39 3.69 -6.88 -2.58
C LEU A 39 4.80 -5.85 -2.42
N ASN A 40 5.07 -5.47 -1.19
CA ASN A 40 6.19 -4.63 -0.82
C ASN A 40 7.30 -5.44 -0.13
N TYR A 41 8.52 -4.94 -0.14
CA TYR A 41 9.63 -5.60 0.57
C TYR A 41 9.36 -5.69 2.08
N HIS A 42 8.62 -4.74 2.64
CA HIS A 42 8.13 -4.76 4.02
C HIS A 42 7.28 -6.02 4.29
N ASP A 43 6.33 -6.33 3.42
CA ASP A 43 5.45 -7.49 3.56
C ASP A 43 6.24 -8.81 3.57
N LEU A 44 7.32 -8.89 2.78
CA LEU A 44 8.23 -10.04 2.79
C LEU A 44 8.93 -10.16 4.15
N LEU A 45 9.43 -9.06 4.73
CA LEU A 45 10.08 -9.08 6.05
C LEU A 45 9.11 -9.49 7.16
N VAL A 46 7.85 -9.06 7.07
CA VAL A 46 6.77 -9.48 7.97
C VAL A 46 6.50 -10.99 7.81
N ALA A 47 6.32 -11.46 6.58
CA ALA A 47 6.06 -12.86 6.29
C ALA A 47 7.19 -13.79 6.76
N LEU A 48 8.45 -13.36 6.64
CA LEU A 48 9.62 -14.10 7.11
C LEU A 48 9.81 -14.04 8.64
N GLY A 49 9.02 -13.25 9.38
CA GLY A 49 9.15 -13.07 10.83
C GLY A 49 10.30 -12.15 11.23
N ALA A 50 10.93 -11.44 10.27
CA ALA A 50 11.98 -10.45 10.56
C ALA A 50 11.40 -9.20 11.23
N ILE A 51 10.14 -8.86 10.90
CA ILE A 51 9.32 -7.87 11.60
C ILE A 51 8.31 -8.65 12.44
N PRO A 52 8.37 -8.56 13.79
CA PRO A 52 7.47 -9.30 14.67
C PRO A 52 6.02 -8.82 14.51
N THR A 53 5.09 -9.78 14.44
CA THR A 53 3.65 -9.52 14.43
C THR A 53 2.95 -10.36 15.49
N GLU A 54 1.65 -10.15 15.67
CA GLU A 54 0.81 -11.08 16.40
C GLU A 54 0.61 -12.40 15.63
N ASP A 55 0.27 -13.46 16.35
CA ASP A 55 -0.09 -14.73 15.71
C ASP A 55 -1.37 -14.56 14.88
N LYS A 56 -1.44 -15.23 13.74
CA LYS A 56 -2.56 -15.15 12.78
C LYS A 56 -2.77 -13.76 12.14
N ARG A 57 -1.74 -12.91 12.14
CA ARG A 57 -1.79 -11.61 11.44
C ARG A 57 -2.16 -11.81 9.97
N VAL A 58 -3.13 -11.04 9.49
CA VAL A 58 -3.41 -10.90 8.04
C VAL A 58 -2.37 -9.95 7.45
N PRO A 59 -1.52 -10.41 6.53
CA PRO A 59 -0.45 -9.56 5.97
C PRO A 59 -0.95 -8.65 4.85
N LEU A 60 -0.03 -7.95 4.23
CA LEU A 60 -0.09 -7.04 3.09
C LEU A 60 -0.62 -5.64 3.44
N SER A 61 0.19 -4.66 3.01
CA SER A 61 0.01 -3.26 3.36
C SER A 61 -0.73 -2.44 2.32
N ASP A 62 -0.75 -2.88 1.07
CA ASP A 62 -1.36 -2.16 -0.04
C ASP A 62 -2.58 -2.87 -0.58
N ALA A 63 -3.64 -2.12 -0.90
CA ALA A 63 -4.79 -2.63 -1.61
C ALA A 63 -5.53 -1.56 -2.41
N ALA A 64 -6.32 -2.04 -3.38
CA ALA A 64 -7.42 -1.29 -3.96
C ALA A 64 -8.65 -2.19 -4.09
N GLY A 65 -9.83 -1.58 -4.03
CA GLY A 65 -11.09 -2.31 -4.06
C GLY A 65 -12.29 -1.39 -4.20
N GLU A 66 -13.44 -1.98 -4.02
CA GLU A 66 -14.73 -1.30 -4.09
C GLU A 66 -15.38 -1.27 -2.70
N ILE A 67 -15.93 -0.14 -2.32
CA ILE A 67 -16.75 -0.03 -1.10
C ILE A 67 -18.08 -0.75 -1.33
N ILE A 68 -18.37 -1.73 -0.49
CA ILE A 68 -19.62 -2.51 -0.56
C ILE A 68 -20.60 -2.22 0.59
N GLU A 69 -20.11 -1.57 1.66
CA GLU A 69 -20.94 -1.11 2.77
C GLU A 69 -20.29 0.10 3.43
N VAL A 70 -21.08 1.01 4.02
CA VAL A 70 -20.60 2.21 4.73
C VAL A 70 -21.25 2.28 6.11
N GLY A 71 -20.45 2.69 7.11
CA GLY A 71 -20.93 2.94 8.46
C GLY A 71 -21.83 4.18 8.54
N SER A 72 -22.63 4.27 9.59
CA SER A 72 -23.66 5.32 9.75
C SER A 72 -23.13 6.75 9.79
N ASP A 73 -21.90 6.95 10.22
CA ASP A 73 -21.28 8.27 10.38
C ASP A 73 -20.40 8.65 9.16
N VAL A 74 -20.26 7.74 8.18
CA VAL A 74 -19.47 7.98 6.96
C VAL A 74 -20.33 8.77 5.97
N THR A 75 -19.86 9.96 5.59
CA THR A 75 -20.55 10.87 4.68
C THR A 75 -19.80 11.14 3.37
N GLU A 76 -18.48 10.94 3.36
CA GLU A 76 -17.59 11.24 2.23
C GLU A 76 -17.48 10.09 1.21
N TRP A 77 -17.97 8.91 1.57
CA TRP A 77 -17.92 7.69 0.77
C TRP A 77 -19.31 7.09 0.55
N LYS A 78 -19.46 6.34 -0.53
CA LYS A 78 -20.67 5.57 -0.86
C LYS A 78 -20.33 4.21 -1.43
N VAL A 79 -21.28 3.30 -1.36
CA VAL A 79 -21.20 1.99 -2.04
C VAL A 79 -20.95 2.18 -3.54
N GLY A 80 -20.02 1.41 -4.09
CA GLY A 80 -19.56 1.48 -5.47
C GLY A 80 -18.37 2.42 -5.70
N ASP A 81 -17.91 3.19 -4.70
CA ASP A 81 -16.70 3.98 -4.83
C ASP A 81 -15.47 3.07 -4.91
N HIS A 82 -14.58 3.36 -5.86
CA HIS A 82 -13.28 2.71 -5.99
C HIS A 82 -12.24 3.44 -5.13
N VAL A 83 -11.59 2.67 -4.27
CA VAL A 83 -10.66 3.21 -3.28
C VAL A 83 -9.37 2.40 -3.22
N MET A 84 -8.33 3.04 -2.70
CA MET A 84 -7.07 2.39 -2.36
C MET A 84 -6.67 2.74 -0.92
N SER A 85 -5.84 1.90 -0.32
CA SER A 85 -5.35 2.05 1.04
C SER A 85 -4.43 3.26 1.22
N VAL A 86 -4.16 3.62 2.47
CA VAL A 86 -3.04 4.50 2.84
C VAL A 86 -2.07 3.71 3.73
N CYS A 87 -0.76 4.00 3.60
CA CYS A 87 0.27 3.23 4.33
C CYS A 87 0.18 3.38 5.85
N PHE A 88 -0.16 4.58 6.32
CA PHE A 88 -0.22 4.91 7.74
C PHE A 88 -1.60 5.49 8.07
N PRO A 89 -2.58 4.66 8.42
CA PRO A 89 -3.97 5.07 8.61
C PRO A 89 -4.14 6.12 9.72
N ASN A 90 -3.26 6.13 10.70
CA ASN A 90 -3.30 7.05 11.84
C ASN A 90 -2.52 8.35 11.59
N TRP A 91 -1.79 8.47 10.48
CA TRP A 91 -1.02 9.68 10.13
C TRP A 91 -1.70 10.49 9.04
N GLN A 92 -2.61 11.37 9.44
CA GLN A 92 -3.37 12.20 8.51
C GLN A 92 -2.62 13.44 8.04
N SER A 93 -1.77 14.04 8.88
CA SER A 93 -1.01 15.26 8.54
C SER A 93 0.08 15.57 9.56
N GLY A 94 0.94 16.55 9.23
CA GLY A 94 1.98 17.08 10.10
C GLY A 94 3.26 16.22 10.12
N PRO A 95 4.21 16.53 11.03
CA PRO A 95 5.45 15.78 11.15
C PRO A 95 5.20 14.36 11.65
N PRO A 96 6.04 13.38 11.26
CA PRO A 96 5.93 12.01 11.72
C PRO A 96 6.13 11.93 13.24
N LYS A 97 5.29 11.14 13.92
CA LYS A 97 5.40 10.80 15.33
C LYS A 97 5.28 9.30 15.48
N TYR A 98 5.98 8.73 16.43
CA TYR A 98 6.06 7.28 16.60
C TYR A 98 4.67 6.64 16.75
N GLU A 99 3.78 7.25 17.52
CA GLU A 99 2.41 6.78 17.74
C GLU A 99 1.50 6.81 16.50
N LEU A 100 1.93 7.49 15.43
CA LEU A 100 1.20 7.57 14.15
C LEU A 100 1.68 6.53 13.12
N LEU A 101 2.78 5.83 13.42
CA LEU A 101 3.46 4.94 12.49
C LEU A 101 2.94 3.48 12.56
N SER A 102 1.70 3.28 12.98
CA SER A 102 1.04 1.98 12.85
C SER A 102 0.90 1.62 11.36
N PHE A 103 1.49 0.52 10.96
CA PHE A 103 1.50 0.08 9.57
C PHE A 103 0.54 -1.10 9.40
N ILE A 104 -0.23 -1.09 8.33
CA ILE A 104 -1.17 -2.16 8.00
C ILE A 104 -0.39 -3.40 7.54
N GLY A 105 -0.80 -4.57 7.99
CA GLY A 105 -0.17 -5.85 7.65
C GLY A 105 0.86 -6.34 8.66
N ASP A 106 1.29 -5.47 9.61
CA ASP A 106 2.16 -5.85 10.72
C ASP A 106 1.57 -5.49 12.09
N HIS A 107 1.25 -4.23 12.35
CA HIS A 107 0.63 -3.79 13.62
C HIS A 107 -0.87 -4.05 13.64
N GLU A 108 -1.53 -3.90 12.50
CA GLU A 108 -2.96 -4.15 12.29
C GLU A 108 -3.15 -5.15 11.15
N ASP A 109 -4.31 -5.80 11.07
CA ASP A 109 -4.61 -6.73 9.99
C ASP A 109 -4.60 -6.03 8.64
N GLY A 110 -3.99 -6.71 7.66
CA GLY A 110 -3.74 -6.20 6.33
C GLY A 110 -4.75 -6.67 5.29
N TYR A 111 -4.35 -6.54 4.05
CA TYR A 111 -5.24 -6.66 2.90
C TYR A 111 -5.17 -8.02 2.19
N ALA A 112 -4.51 -9.04 2.78
CA ALA A 112 -4.52 -10.41 2.25
C ALA A 112 -5.85 -11.12 2.56
N THR A 113 -6.97 -10.49 2.23
CA THR A 113 -8.34 -10.93 2.52
C THR A 113 -9.28 -10.50 1.41
N GLU A 114 -10.41 -11.19 1.25
CA GLU A 114 -11.43 -10.81 0.25
C GLU A 114 -12.20 -9.55 0.63
N CYS A 115 -12.41 -9.32 1.94
CA CYS A 115 -13.08 -8.11 2.43
C CYS A 115 -12.40 -7.61 3.71
N ILE A 116 -12.42 -6.30 3.92
CA ILE A 116 -11.89 -5.66 5.13
C ILE A 116 -12.79 -4.49 5.55
N ALA A 117 -13.06 -4.39 6.84
CA ALA A 117 -13.66 -3.20 7.45
C ALA A 117 -12.52 -2.29 7.96
N ILE A 118 -12.50 -1.04 7.52
CA ILE A 118 -11.44 -0.10 7.83
C ILE A 118 -12.01 1.32 7.99
N LYS A 119 -11.36 2.15 8.81
CA LYS A 119 -11.77 3.55 8.98
C LYS A 119 -11.86 4.28 7.64
N ALA A 120 -12.91 5.05 7.45
CA ALA A 120 -13.15 5.86 6.26
C ALA A 120 -11.98 6.83 5.96
N SER A 121 -11.25 7.27 6.99
CA SER A 121 -10.06 8.12 6.88
C SER A 121 -8.78 7.38 6.45
N ALA A 122 -8.79 6.04 6.43
CA ALA A 122 -7.63 5.21 6.08
C ALA A 122 -7.59 4.80 4.60
N ILE A 123 -8.42 5.42 3.78
CA ILE A 123 -8.52 5.17 2.34
C ILE A 123 -8.52 6.47 1.54
N THR A 124 -8.22 6.35 0.27
CA THR A 124 -8.28 7.46 -0.70
C THR A 124 -8.84 6.97 -2.04
N ARG A 125 -9.29 7.90 -2.88
CA ARG A 125 -9.85 7.57 -4.21
C ARG A 125 -8.75 7.02 -5.11
N THR A 126 -9.12 6.03 -5.94
CA THR A 126 -8.24 5.60 -7.03
C THR A 126 -8.18 6.67 -8.12
N PRO A 127 -7.06 6.82 -8.84
CA PRO A 127 -7.02 7.65 -10.04
C PRO A 127 -8.05 7.16 -11.07
N SER A 128 -8.76 8.09 -11.71
CA SER A 128 -9.85 7.77 -12.65
C SER A 128 -9.40 7.06 -13.93
N ASN A 129 -8.12 7.11 -14.25
CA ASN A 129 -7.49 6.49 -15.42
C ASN A 129 -6.75 5.18 -15.09
N PHE A 130 -6.81 4.70 -13.84
CA PHE A 130 -6.19 3.46 -13.40
C PHE A 130 -7.26 2.41 -13.11
N ASP A 131 -6.95 1.16 -13.40
CA ASP A 131 -7.73 0.04 -12.88
C ASP A 131 -7.38 -0.22 -11.40
N LEU A 132 -8.09 -1.15 -10.76
CA LEU A 132 -7.87 -1.45 -9.34
C LEU A 132 -6.53 -2.17 -9.09
N LYS A 133 -5.98 -2.89 -10.08
CA LYS A 133 -4.67 -3.54 -9.95
C LYS A 133 -3.55 -2.51 -10.00
N GLU A 134 -3.63 -1.58 -10.91
CA GLU A 134 -2.69 -0.46 -11.01
C GLU A 134 -2.76 0.40 -9.75
N SER A 135 -3.98 0.75 -9.31
CA SER A 135 -4.21 1.56 -8.11
C SER A 135 -3.63 0.93 -6.84
N ALA A 136 -3.70 -0.40 -6.70
CA ALA A 136 -3.12 -1.12 -5.56
C ALA A 136 -1.60 -0.97 -5.45
N THR A 137 -0.88 -0.56 -6.50
CA THR A 137 0.58 -0.39 -6.48
C THR A 137 1.03 0.98 -5.96
N LEU A 138 0.10 1.93 -5.83
CA LEU A 138 0.41 3.33 -5.51
C LEU A 138 0.66 3.61 -4.02
N PRO A 139 -0.07 2.98 -3.07
CA PRO A 139 -0.08 3.45 -1.68
C PRO A 139 1.31 3.47 -1.02
N CYS A 140 2.09 2.42 -1.14
CA CYS A 140 3.44 2.38 -0.57
C CYS A 140 4.48 2.93 -1.54
N ALA A 141 4.68 2.28 -2.67
CA ALA A 141 5.80 2.58 -3.58
C ALA A 141 5.62 3.91 -4.31
N GLY A 142 4.41 4.19 -4.83
CA GLY A 142 4.12 5.43 -5.54
C GLY A 142 4.22 6.66 -4.62
N LEU A 143 3.58 6.60 -3.46
CA LEU A 143 3.62 7.69 -2.47
C LEU A 143 5.04 7.93 -1.93
N THR A 144 5.81 6.86 -1.68
CA THR A 144 7.20 6.98 -1.25
C THR A 144 8.05 7.72 -2.28
N ALA A 145 7.92 7.36 -3.55
CA ALA A 145 8.63 8.04 -4.63
C ALA A 145 8.20 9.51 -4.77
N TRP A 146 6.90 9.78 -4.71
CA TRP A 146 6.37 11.15 -4.76
C TRP A 146 6.92 12.00 -3.62
N ARG A 147 6.81 11.52 -2.39
CA ARG A 147 7.29 12.25 -1.22
C ARG A 147 8.79 12.54 -1.31
N ALA A 148 9.59 11.55 -1.67
CA ALA A 148 11.04 11.73 -1.79
C ALA A 148 11.40 12.79 -2.84
N LEU A 149 10.74 12.80 -3.99
CA LEU A 149 11.05 13.72 -5.07
C LEU A 149 10.43 15.11 -4.87
N VAL A 150 9.16 15.17 -4.47
CA VAL A 150 8.38 16.41 -4.47
C VAL A 150 8.40 17.09 -3.11
N ASP A 151 8.02 16.38 -2.05
CA ASP A 151 7.87 17.00 -0.72
C ASP A 151 9.22 17.24 -0.05
N ASP A 152 10.11 16.28 -0.06
CA ASP A 152 11.41 16.37 0.59
C ASP A 152 12.49 16.90 -0.38
N GLY A 153 12.56 16.33 -1.60
CA GLY A 153 13.55 16.69 -2.62
C GLY A 153 13.30 18.00 -3.33
N LYS A 154 12.04 18.50 -3.35
CA LYS A 154 11.66 19.75 -4.07
C LYS A 154 12.12 19.76 -5.52
N LEU A 155 12.06 18.60 -6.20
CA LEU A 155 12.56 18.39 -7.55
C LEU A 155 12.00 19.41 -8.53
N LYS A 156 12.90 19.95 -9.38
CA LYS A 156 12.57 20.90 -10.45
C LYS A 156 12.96 20.36 -11.81
N ALA A 157 12.27 20.82 -12.84
CA ALA A 157 12.61 20.50 -14.22
C ALA A 157 14.08 20.88 -14.54
N GLY A 158 14.77 20.02 -15.28
CA GLY A 158 16.18 20.19 -15.63
C GLY A 158 17.17 19.65 -14.60
N GLU A 159 16.76 19.37 -13.37
CA GLU A 159 17.62 18.70 -12.39
C GLU A 159 17.87 17.23 -12.74
N THR A 160 18.85 16.62 -12.10
CA THR A 160 19.21 15.21 -12.34
C THR A 160 18.89 14.37 -11.12
N VAL A 161 18.13 13.29 -11.31
CA VAL A 161 17.78 12.31 -10.30
C VAL A 161 18.51 11.00 -10.56
N LEU A 162 19.18 10.48 -9.55
CA LEU A 162 19.75 9.13 -9.55
C LEU A 162 18.78 8.18 -8.86
N VAL A 163 18.27 7.17 -9.57
CA VAL A 163 17.49 6.06 -9.01
C VAL A 163 18.33 4.80 -8.93
N GLN A 164 18.37 4.17 -7.77
CA GLN A 164 19.16 2.97 -7.52
C GLN A 164 18.27 1.74 -7.51
N GLY A 165 18.55 0.81 -8.41
CA GLY A 165 17.75 -0.41 -8.60
C GLY A 165 16.53 -0.19 -9.50
N THR A 166 15.77 -1.29 -9.70
CA THR A 166 14.58 -1.37 -10.55
C THR A 166 13.38 -1.95 -9.78
N GLY A 167 13.30 -1.70 -8.48
CA GLY A 167 12.14 -2.03 -7.65
C GLY A 167 11.02 -0.99 -7.79
N GLY A 168 9.87 -1.24 -7.17
CA GLY A 168 8.66 -0.42 -7.30
C GLY A 168 8.91 1.08 -7.05
N VAL A 169 9.54 1.44 -5.93
CA VAL A 169 9.86 2.84 -5.61
C VAL A 169 10.75 3.47 -6.68
N SER A 170 11.77 2.75 -7.16
CA SER A 170 12.70 3.27 -8.17
C SER A 170 12.02 3.50 -9.52
N ILE A 171 11.13 2.60 -9.93
CA ILE A 171 10.36 2.73 -11.17
C ILE A 171 9.38 3.91 -11.08
N PHE A 172 8.65 4.05 -9.98
CA PHE A 172 7.79 5.22 -9.77
C PHE A 172 8.61 6.52 -9.72
N ALA A 173 9.76 6.52 -9.03
CA ALA A 173 10.62 7.70 -9.00
C ALA A 173 11.13 8.10 -10.39
N LEU A 174 11.51 7.12 -11.23
CA LEU A 174 11.92 7.36 -12.60
C LEU A 174 10.78 7.98 -13.42
N GLN A 175 9.58 7.38 -13.37
CA GLN A 175 8.43 7.85 -14.14
C GLN A 175 8.01 9.27 -13.70
N LEU A 176 7.92 9.51 -12.39
CA LEU A 176 7.57 10.81 -11.84
C LEU A 176 8.61 11.87 -12.17
N ALA A 177 9.90 11.60 -11.94
CA ALA A 177 10.97 12.54 -12.25
C ALA A 177 10.99 12.90 -13.74
N LYS A 178 10.81 11.92 -14.61
CA LYS A 178 10.73 12.13 -16.07
C LYS A 178 9.53 12.97 -16.46
N SER A 179 8.35 12.71 -15.89
CA SER A 179 7.14 13.50 -16.14
C SER A 179 7.27 14.95 -15.65
N MET A 180 8.09 15.20 -14.64
CA MET A 180 8.40 16.53 -14.11
C MET A 180 9.51 17.25 -14.89
N GLY A 181 10.06 16.66 -15.97
CA GLY A 181 11.08 17.26 -16.80
C GLY A 181 12.49 17.15 -16.25
N ALA A 182 12.76 16.26 -15.32
CA ALA A 182 14.10 15.98 -14.79
C ALA A 182 14.86 14.99 -15.70
N ASN A 183 16.20 15.04 -15.62
CA ASN A 183 17.07 14.02 -16.19
C ASN A 183 17.15 12.85 -15.20
N VAL A 184 17.01 11.62 -15.69
CA VAL A 184 17.05 10.45 -14.81
C VAL A 184 18.23 9.55 -15.17
N ILE A 185 19.02 9.18 -14.17
CA ILE A 185 20.06 8.17 -14.23
C ILE A 185 19.56 6.98 -13.42
N ALA A 186 19.44 5.82 -14.05
CA ALA A 186 19.04 4.58 -13.38
C ALA A 186 20.22 3.61 -13.28
N THR A 187 20.35 2.91 -12.17
CA THR A 187 21.33 1.84 -11.98
C THR A 187 20.65 0.51 -11.68
N SER A 188 21.25 -0.58 -12.10
CA SER A 188 20.79 -1.94 -11.77
C SER A 188 21.98 -2.91 -11.76
N SER A 189 21.84 -4.01 -11.03
CA SER A 189 22.75 -5.16 -11.13
C SER A 189 22.48 -6.04 -12.36
N SER A 190 21.44 -5.76 -13.14
CA SER A 190 21.03 -6.53 -14.33
C SER A 190 20.87 -5.61 -15.53
N ALA A 191 21.64 -5.86 -16.58
CA ALA A 191 21.52 -5.15 -17.87
C ALA A 191 20.13 -5.35 -18.48
N GLU A 192 19.58 -6.58 -18.42
CA GLU A 192 18.23 -6.89 -18.93
C GLU A 192 17.15 -6.04 -18.25
N LYS A 193 17.28 -5.78 -16.95
CA LYS A 193 16.32 -4.92 -16.23
C LYS A 193 16.43 -3.45 -16.63
N LEU A 194 17.66 -2.99 -16.93
CA LEU A 194 17.86 -1.62 -17.41
C LEU A 194 17.26 -1.38 -18.80
N GLU A 195 17.30 -2.38 -19.68
CA GLU A 195 16.70 -2.28 -21.02
C GLU A 195 15.17 -2.13 -20.98
N LYS A 196 14.53 -2.55 -19.88
CA LYS A 196 13.08 -2.45 -19.67
C LYS A 196 12.65 -1.16 -18.94
N THR A 197 13.63 -0.33 -18.55
CA THR A 197 13.40 0.88 -17.73
C THR A 197 13.52 2.15 -18.57
#